data_9326c73a4e4183cdaf9218c548d66ad6
#
_entry.id   9326c73a4e4183cdaf9218c548d66ad6
#
_cell.length_a   1.000
_cell.length_b   1.000
_cell.length_c   1.000
_cell.angle_alpha   90.00
_cell.angle_beta   90.00
_cell.angle_gamma   90.00
#
_symmetry.space_group_name_H-M   'P 1'
#
loop_
_entity.id
_entity.type
_entity.pdbx_description
1 polymer ?
#
loop_
_entity_poly.entity_id
_entity_poly.type
_entity_poly.pdbx_seq_one_letter_code
_entity_poly.pdbx_strand_id
1 'polypeptide(L)'
;HQGVIQATVNNEQYEIRQYRSQVAPRTQILIIRDQDREVLVNKKLKQAQRLYEKNQQGRAAFMQNIGDAFKQPLKTLATQAAALNTSESHQLACQADSLVRMVDEIQLANMLENDFWKGTPALFSIQDLIDEVVPEVLPVIKRKGLQLLINNNLPANDERHGDREALRRILLMIIQYAVTTTQIGKITLEVSTEESAEDRLTFRILDTGEGVTTSEIDNLHFPFLNDTQSDRYGKANALTFWLCDQLARKLGGHLNIKARESLGTRYSLHVKMAANPQEEDEERLLDDVVVMVDVTSNEIRNIVVRELEKWGAACITLDERLASQ
;
A
#
# COMPACT_ATOMS: atom_id res chain seq x y z
N HIS A 1 -32.77 25.75 -39.71
CA HIS A 1 -31.44 25.76 -40.33
C HIS A 1 -30.50 26.57 -39.45
N GLN A 2 -29.50 25.97 -38.92
CA GLN A 2 -28.38 26.61 -38.24
C GLN A 2 -27.37 27.00 -39.33
N GLY A 3 -27.27 28.30 -39.63
CA GLY A 3 -26.24 28.79 -40.54
C GLY A 3 -24.97 29.14 -39.76
N VAL A 4 -23.83 28.59 -40.16
CA VAL A 4 -22.52 29.01 -39.69
C VAL A 4 -21.90 29.86 -40.80
N ILE A 5 -21.57 31.10 -40.48
CA ILE A 5 -20.92 32.04 -41.40
C ILE A 5 -19.54 32.33 -40.89
N GLN A 6 -18.53 32.16 -41.71
CA GLN A 6 -17.18 32.62 -41.40
C GLN A 6 -17.00 34.04 -42.03
N ALA A 7 -16.58 34.98 -41.21
CA ALA A 7 -16.32 36.35 -41.63
C ALA A 7 -14.93 36.79 -41.21
N THR A 8 -14.22 37.50 -42.10
CA THR A 8 -12.94 38.11 -41.79
C THR A 8 -13.13 39.62 -41.67
N VAL A 9 -12.87 40.19 -40.51
CA VAL A 9 -12.97 41.64 -40.26
C VAL A 9 -11.64 42.10 -39.71
N ASN A 10 -11.04 43.10 -40.31
CA ASN A 10 -9.72 43.65 -39.94
C ASN A 10 -8.59 42.60 -39.83
N ASN A 11 -8.59 41.61 -40.70
CA ASN A 11 -7.64 40.49 -40.69
C ASN A 11 -7.83 39.49 -39.55
N GLU A 12 -8.90 39.58 -38.77
CA GLU A 12 -9.27 38.64 -37.73
C GLU A 12 -10.41 37.75 -38.21
N GLN A 13 -10.36 36.44 -37.85
CA GLN A 13 -11.39 35.47 -38.28
C GLN A 13 -12.46 35.28 -37.20
N TYR A 14 -13.69 35.47 -37.60
CA TYR A 14 -14.87 35.32 -36.76
C TYR A 14 -15.77 34.19 -37.25
N GLU A 15 -16.24 33.35 -36.38
CA GLU A 15 -17.34 32.40 -36.62
C GLU A 15 -18.63 33.00 -36.09
N ILE A 16 -19.61 33.19 -36.95
CA ILE A 16 -20.93 33.72 -36.62
C ILE A 16 -21.92 32.59 -36.72
N ARG A 17 -22.53 32.21 -35.59
CA ARG A 17 -23.63 31.26 -35.55
C ARG A 17 -24.98 31.97 -35.34
N GLN A 18 -25.93 31.69 -36.21
CA GLN A 18 -27.25 32.25 -36.14
C GLN A 18 -28.24 31.23 -35.59
N TYR A 19 -28.96 31.59 -34.54
CA TYR A 19 -30.03 30.82 -33.95
C TYR A 19 -31.35 31.56 -34.02
N ARG A 20 -32.43 30.85 -34.35
CA ARG A 20 -33.78 31.39 -34.22
C ARG A 20 -34.33 31.06 -32.85
N SER A 21 -34.86 32.05 -32.14
CA SER A 21 -35.54 31.80 -30.88
C SER A 21 -36.84 31.03 -31.11
N GLN A 22 -37.04 29.97 -30.35
CA GLN A 22 -38.28 29.20 -30.34
C GLN A 22 -39.40 29.92 -29.58
N VAL A 23 -39.04 30.79 -28.64
CA VAL A 23 -39.95 31.52 -27.75
C VAL A 23 -40.42 32.84 -28.39
N ALA A 24 -39.59 33.46 -29.22
CA ALA A 24 -39.87 34.72 -29.92
C ALA A 24 -39.49 34.56 -31.39
N PRO A 25 -40.45 34.17 -32.27
CA PRO A 25 -40.12 33.77 -33.66
C PRO A 25 -39.58 34.87 -34.56
N ARG A 26 -39.63 36.13 -34.12
CA ARG A 26 -38.99 37.28 -34.82
C ARG A 26 -37.61 37.66 -34.25
N THR A 27 -37.15 36.94 -33.23
CA THR A 27 -35.84 37.24 -32.59
C THR A 27 -34.80 36.25 -33.08
N GLN A 28 -33.67 36.79 -33.53
CA GLN A 28 -32.48 36.00 -33.91
C GLN A 28 -31.35 36.28 -32.91
N ILE A 29 -30.69 35.21 -32.51
CA ILE A 29 -29.51 35.27 -31.64
C ILE A 29 -28.31 35.01 -32.52
N LEU A 30 -27.39 35.97 -32.56
CA LEU A 30 -26.08 35.84 -33.22
C LEU A 30 -25.00 35.64 -32.16
N ILE A 31 -24.32 34.50 -32.25
CA ILE A 31 -23.12 34.23 -31.43
C ILE A 31 -21.90 34.49 -32.32
N ILE A 32 -21.12 35.49 -31.98
CA ILE A 32 -19.88 35.82 -32.67
C ILE A 32 -18.72 35.26 -31.83
N ARG A 33 -17.93 34.40 -32.44
CA ARG A 33 -16.73 33.82 -31.82
C ARG A 33 -15.48 34.34 -32.54
N ASP A 34 -14.58 34.89 -31.77
CA ASP A 34 -13.24 35.24 -32.24
C ASP A 34 -12.38 33.96 -32.30
N GLN A 35 -12.16 33.47 -33.53
CA GLN A 35 -11.39 32.23 -33.74
C GLN A 35 -9.90 32.43 -33.50
N ASP A 36 -9.34 33.57 -33.82
CA ASP A 36 -7.90 33.84 -33.65
C ASP A 36 -7.54 33.91 -32.17
N ARG A 37 -8.41 34.52 -31.36
CA ARG A 37 -8.24 34.60 -29.92
C ARG A 37 -8.38 33.22 -29.27
N GLU A 38 -9.35 32.41 -29.70
CA GLU A 38 -9.55 31.05 -29.19
C GLU A 38 -8.35 30.16 -29.54
N VAL A 39 -7.84 30.22 -30.76
CA VAL A 39 -6.65 29.48 -31.20
C VAL A 39 -5.41 29.92 -30.41
N LEU A 40 -5.24 31.24 -30.18
CA LEU A 40 -4.11 31.78 -29.43
C LEU A 40 -4.16 31.31 -27.94
N VAL A 41 -5.34 31.38 -27.31
CA VAL A 41 -5.53 30.92 -25.93
C VAL A 41 -5.25 29.41 -25.81
N ASN A 42 -5.80 28.60 -26.72
CA ASN A 42 -5.54 27.18 -26.77
C ASN A 42 -4.06 26.83 -26.99
N LYS A 43 -3.38 27.59 -27.84
CA LYS A 43 -1.94 27.45 -28.07
C LYS A 43 -1.13 27.74 -26.80
N LYS A 44 -1.45 28.87 -26.13
CA LYS A 44 -0.81 29.24 -24.85
C LYS A 44 -1.08 28.23 -23.76
N LEU A 45 -2.32 27.72 -23.66
CA LEU A 45 -2.70 26.67 -22.69
C LEU A 45 -1.90 25.41 -22.94
N LYS A 46 -1.83 24.92 -24.18
CA LYS A 46 -1.02 23.75 -24.54
C LYS A 46 0.48 23.96 -24.25
N GLN A 47 1.00 25.13 -24.47
CA GLN A 47 2.39 25.44 -24.14
C GLN A 47 2.63 25.43 -22.62
N ALA A 48 1.73 26.05 -21.86
CA ALA A 48 1.80 26.03 -20.39
C ALA A 48 1.69 24.61 -19.84
N GLN A 49 0.78 23.80 -20.36
CA GLN A 49 0.65 22.37 -19.98
C GLN A 49 1.94 21.59 -20.26
N ARG A 50 2.52 21.72 -21.47
CA ARG A 50 3.78 21.06 -21.81
C ARG A 50 4.94 21.49 -20.92
N LEU A 51 5.01 22.78 -20.58
CA LEU A 51 6.05 23.29 -19.69
C LEU A 51 5.87 22.77 -18.27
N TYR A 52 4.63 22.69 -17.79
CA TYR A 52 4.28 22.11 -16.50
C TYR A 52 4.67 20.62 -16.44
N GLU A 53 4.25 19.83 -17.44
CA GLU A 53 4.60 18.40 -17.54
C GLU A 53 6.12 18.19 -17.57
N LYS A 54 6.86 18.99 -18.36
CA LYS A 54 8.31 18.91 -18.41
C LYS A 54 8.97 19.25 -17.08
N ASN A 55 8.47 20.26 -16.38
CA ASN A 55 8.95 20.62 -15.04
C ASN A 55 8.67 19.50 -14.03
N GLN A 56 7.49 18.91 -14.05
CA GLN A 56 7.14 17.78 -13.17
C GLN A 56 8.05 16.57 -13.43
N GLN A 57 8.25 16.22 -14.71
CA GLN A 57 9.18 15.12 -15.07
C GLN A 57 10.61 15.42 -14.62
N GLY A 58 11.08 16.67 -14.77
CA GLY A 58 12.42 17.09 -14.32
C GLY A 58 12.58 16.99 -12.81
N ARG A 59 11.57 17.40 -12.04
CA ARG A 59 11.58 17.26 -10.57
C ARG A 59 11.56 15.79 -10.14
N ALA A 60 10.75 14.96 -10.78
CA ALA A 60 10.67 13.55 -10.49
C ALA A 60 12.01 12.83 -10.76
N ALA A 61 12.63 13.08 -11.90
CA ALA A 61 13.95 12.55 -12.24
C ALA A 61 15.03 13.02 -11.26
N PHE A 62 14.98 14.29 -10.85
CA PHE A 62 15.92 14.85 -9.87
C PHE A 62 15.78 14.17 -8.50
N MET A 63 14.55 13.98 -8.00
CA MET A 63 14.31 13.27 -6.74
C MET A 63 14.76 11.82 -6.80
N GLN A 64 14.54 11.15 -7.93
CA GLN A 64 15.03 9.78 -8.14
C GLN A 64 16.57 9.73 -8.08
N ASN A 65 17.25 10.60 -8.82
CA ASN A 65 18.72 10.65 -8.86
C ASN A 65 19.33 10.97 -7.49
N ILE A 66 18.74 11.91 -6.73
CA ILE A 66 19.19 12.21 -5.37
C ILE A 66 18.99 10.99 -4.48
N GLY A 67 17.82 10.35 -4.53
CA GLY A 67 17.56 9.16 -3.72
C GLY A 67 18.61 8.06 -3.99
N ASP A 68 18.89 7.77 -5.25
CA ASP A 68 19.88 6.77 -5.63
C ASP A 68 21.31 7.16 -5.17
N ALA A 69 21.65 8.46 -5.25
CA ALA A 69 22.93 8.96 -4.78
C ALA A 69 23.12 8.85 -3.26
N PHE A 70 22.05 8.98 -2.47
CA PHE A 70 22.11 8.82 -1.02
C PHE A 70 22.05 7.37 -0.57
N LYS A 71 21.30 6.51 -1.27
CA LYS A 71 21.12 5.09 -0.91
C LYS A 71 22.42 4.33 -0.79
N GLN A 72 23.32 4.48 -1.77
CA GLN A 72 24.56 3.71 -1.82
C GLN A 72 25.50 4.03 -0.64
N PRO A 73 25.82 5.32 -0.34
CA PRO A 73 26.62 5.66 0.83
C PRO A 73 26.00 5.19 2.15
N LEU A 74 24.67 5.32 2.31
CA LEU A 74 23.99 4.89 3.53
C LEU A 74 24.03 3.37 3.72
N LYS A 75 23.82 2.58 2.67
CA LYS A 75 23.98 1.12 2.71
C LYS A 75 25.40 0.71 3.05
N THR A 76 26.38 1.40 2.49
CA THR A 76 27.80 1.14 2.80
C THR A 76 28.08 1.43 4.26
N LEU A 77 27.60 2.55 4.82
CA LEU A 77 27.70 2.88 6.23
C LEU A 77 27.05 1.84 7.13
N ALA A 78 25.83 1.41 6.79
CA ALA A 78 25.12 0.36 7.54
C ALA A 78 25.92 -0.95 7.58
N THR A 79 26.46 -1.37 6.44
CA THR A 79 27.26 -2.61 6.32
C THR A 79 28.55 -2.50 7.10
N GLN A 80 29.27 -1.38 6.99
CA GLN A 80 30.54 -1.16 7.73
C GLN A 80 30.29 -1.08 9.24
N ALA A 81 29.25 -0.40 9.67
CA ALA A 81 28.85 -0.32 11.06
C ALA A 81 28.49 -1.71 11.62
N ALA A 82 27.71 -2.51 10.89
CA ALA A 82 27.36 -3.87 11.30
C ALA A 82 28.57 -4.79 11.45
N ALA A 83 29.63 -4.57 10.67
CA ALA A 83 30.86 -5.37 10.72
C ALA A 83 31.72 -5.12 11.99
N LEU A 84 31.53 -3.98 12.67
CA LEU A 84 32.34 -3.62 13.86
C LEU A 84 31.90 -4.31 15.16
N ASN A 85 30.75 -4.97 15.19
CA ASN A 85 30.20 -5.78 16.30
C ASN A 85 30.19 -5.11 17.69
N THR A 86 30.09 -3.78 17.75
CA THR A 86 29.91 -3.03 19.00
C THR A 86 28.45 -2.57 19.14
N SER A 87 28.03 -2.28 20.37
CA SER A 87 26.65 -1.77 20.62
C SER A 87 26.40 -0.46 19.88
N GLU A 88 27.38 0.43 19.85
CA GLU A 88 27.28 1.73 19.17
C GLU A 88 27.23 1.57 17.65
N SER A 89 28.00 0.62 17.09
CA SER A 89 28.00 0.35 15.66
C SER A 89 26.67 -0.28 15.20
N HIS A 90 26.05 -1.12 16.01
CA HIS A 90 24.71 -1.64 15.72
C HIS A 90 23.65 -0.54 15.72
N GLN A 91 23.74 0.43 16.63
CA GLN A 91 22.86 1.57 16.64
C GLN A 91 23.03 2.43 15.40
N LEU A 92 24.27 2.67 14.98
CA LEU A 92 24.58 3.41 13.76
C LEU A 92 24.07 2.69 12.51
N ALA A 93 24.21 1.37 12.42
CA ALA A 93 23.66 0.57 11.34
C ALA A 93 22.14 0.70 11.26
N CYS A 94 21.42 0.60 12.40
CA CYS A 94 19.97 0.77 12.45
C CYS A 94 19.53 2.19 12.02
N GLN A 95 20.29 3.23 12.36
CA GLN A 95 20.01 4.59 11.90
C GLN A 95 20.22 4.73 10.40
N ALA A 96 21.30 4.19 9.86
CA ALA A 96 21.57 4.20 8.42
C ALA A 96 20.49 3.45 7.64
N ASP A 97 20.05 2.29 8.11
CA ASP A 97 18.94 1.55 7.51
C ASP A 97 17.60 2.34 7.55
N SER A 98 17.39 3.09 8.64
CA SER A 98 16.20 3.97 8.74
C SER A 98 16.25 5.10 7.72
N LEU A 99 17.41 5.68 7.46
CA LEU A 99 17.59 6.71 6.42
C LEU A 99 17.41 6.13 5.03
N VAL A 100 17.89 4.92 4.75
CA VAL A 100 17.68 4.23 3.48
C VAL A 100 16.17 4.06 3.23
N ARG A 101 15.42 3.57 4.24
CA ARG A 101 13.95 3.43 4.12
C ARG A 101 13.26 4.76 3.85
N MET A 102 13.66 5.84 4.54
CA MET A 102 13.08 7.17 4.32
C MET A 102 13.33 7.66 2.88
N VAL A 103 14.52 7.42 2.33
CA VAL A 103 14.82 7.74 0.93
C VAL A 103 13.95 6.92 -0.02
N ASP A 104 13.76 5.61 0.26
CA ASP A 104 12.87 4.73 -0.53
C ASP A 104 11.42 5.22 -0.51
N GLU A 105 10.92 5.64 0.63
CA GLU A 105 9.58 6.18 0.79
C GLU A 105 9.40 7.50 0.03
N ILE A 106 10.38 8.42 0.08
CA ILE A 106 10.34 9.67 -0.67
C ILE A 106 10.34 9.41 -2.19
N GLN A 107 11.16 8.46 -2.65
CA GLN A 107 11.16 8.06 -4.07
C GLN A 107 9.82 7.46 -4.48
N LEU A 108 9.25 6.59 -3.65
CA LEU A 108 7.94 5.99 -3.89
C LEU A 108 6.84 7.04 -3.92
N ALA A 109 6.86 8.01 -3.01
CA ALA A 109 5.93 9.14 -3.00
C ALA A 109 6.00 9.93 -4.31
N ASN A 110 7.20 10.25 -4.75
CA ASN A 110 7.42 10.94 -6.01
C ASN A 110 6.89 10.15 -7.23
N MET A 111 7.06 8.81 -7.23
CA MET A 111 6.53 7.94 -8.29
C MET A 111 4.98 7.90 -8.28
N LEU A 112 4.38 7.88 -7.10
CA LEU A 112 2.92 7.82 -6.96
C LEU A 112 2.26 9.16 -7.30
N GLU A 113 2.81 10.29 -6.83
CA GLU A 113 2.30 11.64 -7.13
C GLU A 113 2.35 11.97 -8.62
N ASN A 114 3.37 11.50 -9.34
CA ASN A 114 3.55 11.77 -10.77
C ASN A 114 2.96 10.67 -11.66
N ASP A 115 2.24 9.72 -11.10
CA ASP A 115 1.65 8.56 -11.79
C ASP A 115 2.67 7.71 -12.60
N PHE A 116 3.91 7.66 -12.11
CA PHE A 116 4.97 6.84 -12.70
C PHE A 116 4.96 5.39 -12.20
N TRP A 117 4.21 5.11 -11.13
CA TRP A 117 4.00 3.74 -10.70
C TRP A 117 3.19 2.99 -11.75
N LYS A 118 3.86 2.13 -12.47
CA LYS A 118 3.22 1.19 -13.41
C LYS A 118 3.20 -0.17 -12.72
N GLY A 119 2.07 -0.51 -12.14
CA GLY A 119 1.87 -1.85 -11.59
C GLY A 119 2.10 -2.90 -12.69
N THR A 120 2.69 -4.02 -12.31
CA THR A 120 2.85 -5.20 -13.17
C THR A 120 1.95 -6.32 -12.65
N PRO A 121 0.66 -6.33 -13.03
CA PRO A 121 -0.24 -7.38 -12.58
C PRO A 121 0.26 -8.75 -13.05
N ALA A 122 0.39 -9.67 -12.13
CA ALA A 122 0.81 -11.04 -12.37
C ALA A 122 -0.02 -12.00 -11.52
N LEU A 123 -0.01 -13.27 -11.87
CA LEU A 123 -0.54 -14.33 -11.04
C LEU A 123 0.52 -14.70 -9.99
N PHE A 124 0.13 -14.78 -8.72
CA PHE A 124 1.02 -15.15 -7.62
C PHE A 124 0.25 -15.76 -6.45
N SER A 125 0.93 -16.59 -5.67
CA SER A 125 0.43 -17.15 -4.42
C SER A 125 0.55 -16.12 -3.29
N ILE A 126 -0.51 -15.98 -2.49
CA ILE A 126 -0.48 -15.15 -1.29
C ILE A 126 0.44 -15.77 -0.23
N GLN A 127 0.51 -17.10 -0.15
CA GLN A 127 1.43 -17.77 0.77
C GLN A 127 2.89 -17.47 0.41
N ASP A 128 3.28 -17.57 -0.86
CA ASP A 128 4.63 -17.24 -1.31
C ASP A 128 5.01 -15.79 -1.00
N LEU A 129 4.05 -14.87 -1.11
CA LEU A 129 4.28 -13.48 -0.75
C LEU A 129 4.53 -13.31 0.74
N ILE A 130 3.77 -14.00 1.59
CA ILE A 130 3.98 -13.99 3.05
C ILE A 130 5.36 -14.58 3.38
N ASP A 131 5.71 -15.70 2.75
CA ASP A 131 7.00 -16.37 2.96
C ASP A 131 8.21 -15.54 2.51
N GLU A 132 8.02 -14.60 1.60
CA GLU A 132 9.04 -13.61 1.24
C GLU A 132 9.11 -12.42 2.22
N VAL A 133 7.96 -11.93 2.69
CA VAL A 133 7.89 -10.78 3.61
C VAL A 133 8.41 -11.12 5.00
N VAL A 134 8.10 -12.31 5.52
CA VAL A 134 8.44 -12.73 6.89
C VAL A 134 9.94 -12.72 7.16
N PRO A 135 10.82 -13.31 6.33
CA PRO A 135 12.26 -13.29 6.54
C PRO A 135 12.88 -11.89 6.63
N GLU A 136 12.29 -10.90 5.97
CA GLU A 136 12.81 -9.52 6.01
C GLU A 136 12.57 -8.83 7.36
N VAL A 137 11.48 -9.17 8.05
CA VAL A 137 11.11 -8.57 9.35
C VAL A 137 11.55 -9.41 10.55
N LEU A 138 11.72 -10.70 10.36
CA LEU A 138 12.02 -11.68 11.42
C LEU A 138 13.29 -11.36 12.23
N PRO A 139 14.41 -10.87 11.65
CA PRO A 139 15.60 -10.53 12.42
C PRO A 139 15.37 -9.42 13.45
N VAL A 140 14.54 -8.43 13.10
CA VAL A 140 14.21 -7.32 14.02
C VAL A 140 13.25 -7.79 15.10
N ILE A 141 12.26 -8.57 14.75
CA ILE A 141 11.29 -9.19 15.66
C ILE A 141 12.01 -10.04 16.72
N LYS A 142 12.94 -10.92 16.29
CA LYS A 142 13.74 -11.76 17.19
C LYS A 142 14.62 -10.93 18.12
N ARG A 143 15.28 -9.88 17.62
CA ARG A 143 16.11 -8.99 18.47
C ARG A 143 15.30 -8.30 19.56
N LYS A 144 14.07 -7.90 19.27
CA LYS A 144 13.17 -7.27 20.26
C LYS A 144 12.46 -8.28 21.17
N GLY A 145 12.62 -9.58 20.94
CA GLY A 145 11.90 -10.61 21.68
C GLY A 145 10.38 -10.61 21.45
N LEU A 146 9.93 -10.07 20.31
CA LEU A 146 8.53 -10.04 19.93
C LEU A 146 8.10 -11.38 19.32
N GLN A 147 6.81 -11.69 19.40
CA GLN A 147 6.21 -12.83 18.70
C GLN A 147 5.57 -12.35 17.40
N LEU A 148 5.76 -13.13 16.32
CA LEU A 148 5.04 -12.95 15.06
C LEU A 148 4.10 -14.13 14.88
N LEU A 149 2.81 -13.88 14.78
CA LEU A 149 1.77 -14.86 14.48
C LEU A 149 1.23 -14.60 13.08
N ILE A 150 1.14 -15.66 12.28
CA ILE A 150 0.59 -15.59 10.92
C ILE A 150 -0.62 -16.50 10.88
N ASN A 151 -1.75 -15.94 10.50
CA ASN A 151 -3.01 -16.65 10.36
C ASN A 151 -3.52 -16.44 8.94
N ASN A 152 -3.11 -17.32 8.04
CA ASN A 152 -3.59 -17.32 6.66
C ASN A 152 -4.85 -18.19 6.56
N ASN A 153 -6.03 -17.55 6.39
CA ASN A 153 -7.31 -18.25 6.27
C ASN A 153 -7.67 -18.57 4.80
N LEU A 154 -6.74 -18.35 3.86
CA LEU A 154 -6.95 -18.73 2.47
C LEU A 154 -6.66 -20.22 2.25
N PRO A 155 -7.18 -20.83 1.19
CA PRO A 155 -6.76 -22.16 0.75
C PRO A 155 -5.24 -22.26 0.55
N ALA A 156 -4.67 -23.47 0.66
CA ALA A 156 -3.22 -23.66 0.52
C ALA A 156 -2.70 -23.18 -0.84
N ASN A 157 -3.47 -23.41 -1.90
CA ASN A 157 -3.11 -23.08 -3.29
C ASN A 157 -3.81 -21.79 -3.78
N ASP A 158 -4.13 -20.84 -2.88
CA ASP A 158 -4.77 -19.60 -3.28
C ASP A 158 -3.84 -18.73 -4.14
N GLU A 159 -4.15 -18.63 -5.42
CA GLU A 159 -3.47 -17.76 -6.37
C GLU A 159 -4.34 -16.55 -6.72
N ARG A 160 -3.72 -15.39 -6.80
CA ARG A 160 -4.38 -14.10 -7.07
C ARG A 160 -3.73 -13.36 -8.23
N HIS A 161 -4.56 -12.70 -9.03
CA HIS A 161 -4.08 -11.82 -10.09
C HIS A 161 -4.06 -10.37 -9.60
N GLY A 162 -2.87 -9.76 -9.56
CA GLY A 162 -2.72 -8.38 -9.09
C GLY A 162 -1.27 -7.88 -9.11
N ASP A 163 -1.05 -6.65 -8.64
CA ASP A 163 0.28 -6.08 -8.47
C ASP A 163 0.92 -6.60 -7.17
N ARG A 164 1.70 -7.69 -7.32
CA ARG A 164 2.41 -8.36 -6.23
C ARG A 164 3.37 -7.42 -5.50
N GLU A 165 4.10 -6.58 -6.23
CA GLU A 165 5.09 -5.68 -5.64
C GLU A 165 4.43 -4.57 -4.82
N ALA A 166 3.29 -4.03 -5.27
CA ALA A 166 2.53 -3.07 -4.49
C ALA A 166 2.06 -3.67 -3.16
N LEU A 167 1.49 -4.87 -3.19
CA LEU A 167 1.03 -5.57 -1.99
C LEU A 167 2.19 -5.89 -1.04
N ARG A 168 3.31 -6.41 -1.57
CA ARG A 168 4.52 -6.68 -0.80
C ARG A 168 5.01 -5.44 -0.05
N ARG A 169 5.10 -4.30 -0.73
CA ARG A 169 5.54 -3.03 -0.14
C ARG A 169 4.61 -2.57 0.98
N ILE A 170 3.30 -2.65 0.77
CA ILE A 170 2.32 -2.28 1.80
C ILE A 170 2.52 -3.14 3.05
N LEU A 171 2.58 -4.46 2.89
CA LEU A 171 2.73 -5.39 4.02
C LEU A 171 4.04 -5.13 4.77
N LEU A 172 5.16 -4.96 4.07
CA LEU A 172 6.45 -4.65 4.68
C LEU A 172 6.41 -3.34 5.46
N MET A 173 5.89 -2.26 4.87
CA MET A 173 5.83 -0.95 5.53
C MET A 173 4.99 -1.02 6.81
N ILE A 174 3.82 -1.66 6.77
CA ILE A 174 2.94 -1.75 7.94
C ILE A 174 3.58 -2.64 9.03
N ILE A 175 4.12 -3.81 8.68
CA ILE A 175 4.74 -4.71 9.65
C ILE A 175 5.99 -4.07 10.27
N GLN A 176 6.85 -3.42 9.48
CA GLN A 176 8.03 -2.72 9.99
C GLN A 176 7.65 -1.59 10.94
N TYR A 177 6.59 -0.85 10.64
CA TYR A 177 6.06 0.16 11.53
C TYR A 177 5.57 -0.47 12.84
N ALA A 178 4.73 -1.51 12.78
CA ALA A 178 4.24 -2.24 13.94
C ALA A 178 5.38 -2.77 14.82
N VAL A 179 6.44 -3.34 14.20
CA VAL A 179 7.66 -3.78 14.91
C VAL A 179 8.37 -2.60 15.60
N THR A 180 8.38 -1.42 14.98
CA THR A 180 9.06 -0.24 15.53
C THR A 180 8.34 0.27 16.77
N THR A 181 7.02 0.31 16.77
CA THR A 181 6.18 0.85 17.84
C THR A 181 5.90 -0.15 18.96
N THR A 182 6.11 -1.45 18.72
CA THR A 182 5.93 -2.49 19.74
C THR A 182 7.25 -2.76 20.47
N GLN A 183 7.25 -2.59 21.79
CA GLN A 183 8.42 -2.88 22.63
C GLN A 183 8.37 -4.31 23.19
N ILE A 184 7.19 -4.76 23.63
CA ILE A 184 6.95 -6.07 24.23
C ILE A 184 5.61 -6.59 23.71
N GLY A 185 5.53 -7.90 23.42
CA GLY A 185 4.31 -8.57 23.03
C GLY A 185 4.37 -9.20 21.65
N LYS A 186 3.33 -9.01 20.84
CA LYS A 186 3.18 -9.73 19.56
C LYS A 186 2.67 -8.86 18.43
N ILE A 187 2.96 -9.31 17.21
CA ILE A 187 2.38 -8.82 15.97
C ILE A 187 1.65 -10.00 15.32
N THR A 188 0.42 -9.78 14.91
CA THR A 188 -0.38 -10.82 14.23
C THR A 188 -0.73 -10.34 12.83
N LEU A 189 -0.44 -11.15 11.83
CA LEU A 189 -0.91 -10.98 10.45
C LEU A 189 -2.03 -11.98 10.19
N GLU A 190 -3.22 -11.49 9.90
CA GLU A 190 -4.37 -12.29 9.50
C GLU A 190 -4.71 -12.00 8.05
N VAL A 191 -4.93 -13.03 7.25
CA VAL A 191 -5.37 -12.92 5.85
C VAL A 191 -6.67 -13.67 5.67
N SER A 192 -7.65 -13.04 5.03
CA SER A 192 -8.95 -13.64 4.76
C SER A 192 -9.60 -13.03 3.50
N THR A 193 -10.50 -13.79 2.89
CA THR A 193 -11.45 -13.24 1.90
C THR A 193 -12.61 -12.54 2.62
N GLU A 194 -13.30 -11.65 1.94
CA GLU A 194 -14.60 -11.13 2.41
C GLU A 194 -15.70 -12.14 2.06
N GLU A 195 -16.59 -12.46 3.03
CA GLU A 195 -17.65 -13.46 2.85
C GLU A 195 -18.57 -13.19 1.65
N SER A 196 -18.69 -11.94 1.22
CA SER A 196 -19.57 -11.51 0.13
C SER A 196 -18.87 -11.33 -1.23
N ALA A 197 -17.53 -11.45 -1.29
CA ALA A 197 -16.76 -11.17 -2.50
C ALA A 197 -15.40 -11.90 -2.47
N GLU A 198 -15.32 -13.03 -3.19
CA GLU A 198 -14.10 -13.84 -3.28
C GLU A 198 -12.91 -13.09 -3.92
N ASP A 199 -13.17 -12.05 -4.71
CA ASP A 199 -12.16 -11.20 -5.32
C ASP A 199 -11.60 -10.13 -4.36
N ARG A 200 -12.09 -10.07 -3.12
CA ARG A 200 -11.63 -9.14 -2.10
C ARG A 200 -10.88 -9.84 -0.98
N LEU A 201 -9.64 -9.39 -0.79
CA LEU A 201 -8.79 -9.84 0.30
C LEU A 201 -8.72 -8.77 1.38
N THR A 202 -8.70 -9.23 2.62
CA THR A 202 -8.45 -8.41 3.80
C THR A 202 -7.20 -8.92 4.52
N PHE A 203 -6.20 -8.06 4.64
CA PHE A 203 -5.02 -8.27 5.47
C PHE A 203 -5.19 -7.44 6.74
N ARG A 204 -5.23 -8.10 7.89
CA ARG A 204 -5.29 -7.45 9.21
C ARG A 204 -3.95 -7.63 9.90
N ILE A 205 -3.28 -6.52 10.20
CA ILE A 205 -2.09 -6.53 11.03
C ILE A 205 -2.48 -5.92 12.37
N LEU A 206 -2.21 -6.66 13.45
CA LEU A 206 -2.49 -6.23 14.81
C LEU A 206 -1.17 -6.20 15.59
N ASP A 207 -0.89 -5.09 16.22
CA ASP A 207 0.21 -4.99 17.17
C ASP A 207 -0.33 -4.82 18.61
N THR A 208 0.53 -5.08 19.58
CA THR A 208 0.27 -4.85 21.01
C THR A 208 1.10 -3.69 21.56
N GLY A 209 1.53 -2.76 20.69
CA GLY A 209 2.32 -1.59 21.04
C GLY A 209 1.51 -0.49 21.74
N GLU A 210 2.10 0.69 21.86
CA GLU A 210 1.47 1.85 22.50
C GLU A 210 0.24 2.35 21.72
N GLY A 211 0.10 1.94 20.46
CA GLY A 211 -0.98 2.36 19.58
C GLY A 211 -0.68 3.68 18.86
N VAL A 212 -1.44 3.93 17.80
CA VAL A 212 -1.44 5.19 17.05
C VAL A 212 -2.44 6.13 17.66
N THR A 213 -2.09 7.40 17.87
CA THR A 213 -3.00 8.40 18.42
C THR A 213 -4.04 8.84 17.39
N THR A 214 -5.18 9.36 17.83
CA THR A 214 -6.23 9.86 16.94
C THR A 214 -5.71 10.97 16.03
N SER A 215 -4.84 11.85 16.54
CA SER A 215 -4.22 12.92 15.75
C SER A 215 -3.26 12.40 14.68
N GLU A 216 -2.57 11.29 14.92
CA GLU A 216 -1.74 10.63 13.91
C GLU A 216 -2.60 9.99 12.82
N ILE A 217 -3.74 9.42 13.18
CA ILE A 217 -4.71 8.87 12.20
C ILE A 217 -5.30 9.97 11.33
N ASP A 218 -5.68 11.11 11.88
CA ASP A 218 -6.24 12.25 11.15
C ASP A 218 -5.23 12.84 10.16
N ASN A 219 -3.94 12.81 10.50
CA ASN A 219 -2.83 13.28 9.65
C ASN A 219 -2.46 12.32 8.50
N LEU A 220 -2.99 11.10 8.45
CA LEU A 220 -2.69 10.13 7.38
C LEU A 220 -3.08 10.62 5.98
N HIS A 221 -4.02 11.55 5.88
CA HIS A 221 -4.47 12.10 4.62
C HIS A 221 -3.61 13.26 4.11
N PHE A 222 -2.69 13.78 4.94
CA PHE A 222 -1.90 14.98 4.65
C PHE A 222 -0.43 14.83 5.06
N PRO A 223 0.36 14.01 4.34
CA PRO A 223 1.72 13.64 4.74
C PRO A 223 2.71 14.81 4.78
N PHE A 224 2.37 15.94 4.17
CA PHE A 224 3.24 17.11 4.01
C PHE A 224 2.76 18.36 4.78
N LEU A 225 1.69 18.25 5.57
CA LEU A 225 1.24 19.38 6.39
C LEU A 225 2.23 19.64 7.54
N ASN A 226 2.72 20.87 7.56
CA ASN A 226 3.60 21.39 8.62
C ASN A 226 2.79 21.66 9.89
N ASP A 227 2.47 20.64 10.67
CA ASP A 227 1.96 20.88 12.02
C ASP A 227 3.10 20.71 13.03
N THR A 228 3.37 21.79 13.77
CA THR A 228 4.52 21.95 14.66
C THR A 228 4.39 21.17 15.97
N GLN A 229 3.36 20.34 16.15
CA GLN A 229 3.06 19.64 17.40
C GLN A 229 3.36 18.14 17.46
N SER A 230 3.83 17.50 16.38
CA SER A 230 4.11 16.06 16.43
C SER A 230 5.58 15.77 16.73
N ASP A 231 5.94 15.84 18.00
CA ASP A 231 7.34 15.89 18.47
C ASP A 231 8.02 14.55 18.74
N ARG A 232 7.46 13.39 18.39
CA ARG A 232 8.21 12.13 18.62
C ARG A 232 8.27 11.13 17.47
N TYR A 233 7.25 10.97 16.68
CA TYR A 233 7.21 9.97 15.59
C TYR A 233 6.38 10.42 14.36
N GLY A 234 5.78 11.59 14.39
CA GLY A 234 4.63 11.93 13.55
C GLY A 234 4.88 12.14 12.06
N LYS A 235 6.02 12.73 11.66
CA LYS A 235 6.22 13.14 10.27
C LYS A 235 6.59 11.98 9.34
N ALA A 236 7.45 11.08 9.80
CA ALA A 236 7.86 9.91 9.03
C ALA A 236 6.71 8.90 8.88
N ASN A 237 5.92 8.73 9.93
CA ASN A 237 4.81 7.79 9.98
C ASN A 237 3.64 8.18 9.06
N ALA A 238 3.33 9.48 8.98
CA ALA A 238 2.28 9.98 8.10
C ALA A 238 2.58 9.67 6.62
N LEU A 239 3.84 9.80 6.19
CA LEU A 239 4.26 9.45 4.85
C LEU A 239 4.09 7.95 4.57
N THR A 240 4.56 7.09 5.47
CA THR A 240 4.43 5.63 5.34
C THR A 240 2.98 5.19 5.14
N PHE A 241 2.07 5.69 5.97
CA PHE A 241 0.65 5.31 5.85
C PHE A 241 -0.02 5.91 4.62
N TRP A 242 0.31 7.15 4.25
CA TRP A 242 -0.15 7.74 3.01
C TRP A 242 0.27 6.89 1.80
N LEU A 243 1.53 6.45 1.76
CA LEU A 243 2.03 5.56 0.71
C LEU A 243 1.27 4.24 0.67
N CYS A 244 1.02 3.63 1.83
CA CYS A 244 0.23 2.41 1.93
C CYS A 244 -1.20 2.60 1.39
N ASP A 245 -1.87 3.72 1.73
CA ASP A 245 -3.22 4.00 1.21
C ASP A 245 -3.21 4.29 -0.29
N GLN A 246 -2.22 5.03 -0.82
CA GLN A 246 -2.09 5.28 -2.25
C GLN A 246 -1.87 3.98 -3.05
N LEU A 247 -1.00 3.09 -2.57
CA LEU A 247 -0.80 1.78 -3.19
C LEU A 247 -2.05 0.90 -3.07
N ALA A 248 -2.73 0.91 -1.91
CA ALA A 248 -3.98 0.19 -1.71
C ALA A 248 -5.07 0.65 -2.69
N ARG A 249 -5.18 1.95 -2.94
CA ARG A 249 -6.11 2.51 -3.96
C ARG A 249 -5.78 2.02 -5.36
N LYS A 250 -4.50 1.89 -5.71
CA LYS A 250 -4.08 1.30 -7.01
C LYS A 250 -4.45 -0.19 -7.10
N LEU A 251 -4.55 -0.89 -5.97
CA LEU A 251 -5.06 -2.27 -5.86
C LEU A 251 -6.60 -2.35 -5.73
N GLY A 252 -7.31 -1.24 -6.01
CA GLY A 252 -8.77 -1.18 -5.92
C GLY A 252 -9.34 -1.27 -4.49
N GLY A 253 -8.54 -0.91 -3.49
CA GLY A 253 -8.89 -1.01 -2.09
C GLY A 253 -8.57 0.23 -1.27
N HIS A 254 -8.37 0.05 0.04
CA HIS A 254 -8.04 1.12 0.98
C HIS A 254 -7.39 0.55 2.25
N LEU A 255 -6.70 1.41 2.98
CA LEU A 255 -6.15 1.11 4.30
C LEU A 255 -7.01 1.79 5.39
N ASN A 256 -7.41 1.00 6.40
CA ASN A 256 -8.11 1.50 7.58
C ASN A 256 -7.24 1.22 8.83
N ILE A 257 -7.02 2.25 9.64
CA ILE A 257 -6.21 2.16 10.86
C ILE A 257 -7.10 2.51 12.04
N LYS A 258 -7.12 1.64 13.05
CA LYS A 258 -7.88 1.83 14.28
C LYS A 258 -6.97 1.66 15.48
N ALA A 259 -6.81 2.73 16.25
CA ALA A 259 -6.21 2.65 17.56
C ALA A 259 -7.11 1.83 18.51
N ARG A 260 -6.49 1.03 19.35
CA ARG A 260 -7.14 0.25 20.41
C ARG A 260 -6.48 0.67 21.71
N GLU A 261 -7.13 1.59 22.43
CA GLU A 261 -6.60 2.12 23.69
C GLU A 261 -6.02 1.00 24.58
N SER A 262 -4.74 1.13 24.93
CA SER A 262 -3.97 0.17 25.74
C SER A 262 -3.84 -1.25 25.17
N LEU A 263 -4.27 -1.49 23.94
CA LEU A 263 -4.25 -2.80 23.29
C LEU A 263 -3.49 -2.81 21.95
N GLY A 264 -2.90 -1.67 21.57
CA GLY A 264 -2.15 -1.51 20.31
C GLY A 264 -3.00 -1.02 19.14
N THR A 265 -2.55 -1.29 17.94
CA THR A 265 -3.17 -0.81 16.70
C THR A 265 -3.66 -1.97 15.83
N ARG A 266 -4.74 -1.72 15.11
CA ARG A 266 -5.23 -2.59 14.04
C ARG A 266 -5.12 -1.86 12.72
N TYR A 267 -4.37 -2.44 11.79
CA TYR A 267 -4.28 -2.02 10.39
C TYR A 267 -5.10 -3.01 9.57
N SER A 268 -6.07 -2.52 8.82
CA SER A 268 -6.92 -3.34 7.94
C SER A 268 -6.74 -2.86 6.50
N LEU A 269 -6.03 -3.64 5.72
CA LEU A 269 -5.81 -3.42 4.30
C LEU A 269 -6.83 -4.24 3.52
N HIS A 270 -7.68 -3.56 2.77
CA HIS A 270 -8.61 -4.17 1.84
C HIS A 270 -8.08 -3.98 0.43
N VAL A 271 -8.04 -5.05 -0.37
CA VAL A 271 -7.57 -5.00 -1.76
C VAL A 271 -8.47 -5.86 -2.64
N LYS A 272 -8.55 -5.48 -3.93
CA LYS A 272 -9.27 -6.25 -4.92
C LYS A 272 -8.30 -7.04 -5.78
N MET A 273 -8.35 -8.38 -5.69
CA MET A 273 -7.50 -9.30 -6.44
C MET A 273 -8.32 -10.50 -6.86
N ALA A 274 -8.50 -10.68 -8.16
CA ALA A 274 -9.27 -11.80 -8.68
C ALA A 274 -8.60 -13.12 -8.31
N ALA A 275 -9.39 -14.04 -7.76
CA ALA A 275 -8.93 -15.41 -7.53
C ALA A 275 -8.71 -16.11 -8.87
N ASN A 276 -7.67 -16.92 -8.96
CA ASN A 276 -7.52 -17.87 -10.04
C ASN A 276 -8.25 -19.17 -9.63
N PRO A 277 -9.39 -19.49 -10.23
CA PRO A 277 -10.08 -20.73 -9.90
C PRO A 277 -9.18 -21.89 -10.31
N GLN A 278 -8.55 -22.53 -9.34
CA GLN A 278 -7.85 -23.80 -9.55
C GLN A 278 -8.86 -24.92 -9.43
N GLU A 279 -8.72 -25.95 -10.26
CA GLU A 279 -9.42 -27.21 -10.04
C GLU A 279 -8.92 -27.83 -8.71
N GLU A 280 -9.85 -28.40 -7.94
CA GLU A 280 -9.61 -28.92 -6.57
C GLU A 280 -8.71 -30.19 -6.54
N ASP A 281 -7.69 -30.30 -7.36
CA ASP A 281 -6.65 -31.31 -7.17
C ASP A 281 -5.67 -30.86 -6.06
N GLU A 282 -6.20 -30.74 -4.82
CA GLU A 282 -5.34 -30.63 -3.66
C GLU A 282 -4.62 -31.97 -3.45
N GLU A 283 -3.33 -32.02 -3.81
CA GLU A 283 -2.44 -33.02 -3.23
C GLU A 283 -2.41 -32.78 -1.70
N ARG A 284 -3.26 -33.49 -0.97
CA ARG A 284 -3.28 -33.46 0.50
C ARG A 284 -2.05 -34.23 0.97
N LEU A 285 -0.97 -33.49 1.20
CA LEU A 285 0.34 -34.05 1.58
C LEU A 285 0.29 -34.90 2.87
N LEU A 286 -0.69 -34.64 3.72
CA LEU A 286 -0.88 -35.31 5.03
C LEU A 286 -2.20 -36.08 5.08
N ASP A 287 -2.72 -36.53 3.95
CA ASP A 287 -3.91 -37.41 3.93
C ASP A 287 -3.62 -38.69 4.72
N ASP A 288 -4.58 -39.14 5.55
CA ASP A 288 -4.44 -40.25 6.48
C ASP A 288 -3.41 -40.06 7.62
N VAL A 289 -2.83 -38.89 7.82
CA VAL A 289 -1.92 -38.60 8.93
C VAL A 289 -2.71 -38.00 10.10
N VAL A 290 -2.56 -38.60 11.28
CA VAL A 290 -3.10 -38.07 12.53
C VAL A 290 -2.00 -37.37 13.31
N VAL A 291 -2.17 -36.08 13.55
CA VAL A 291 -1.20 -35.24 14.29
C VAL A 291 -1.76 -34.87 15.66
N MET A 292 -1.03 -35.19 16.71
CA MET A 292 -1.35 -34.71 18.05
C MET A 292 -0.68 -33.37 18.29
N VAL A 293 -1.48 -32.31 18.55
CA VAL A 293 -1.03 -30.96 18.79
C VAL A 293 -1.07 -30.67 20.29
N ASP A 294 0.13 -30.58 20.92
CA ASP A 294 0.31 -30.16 22.31
C ASP A 294 0.94 -28.78 22.38
N VAL A 295 0.11 -27.77 22.42
CA VAL A 295 0.52 -26.35 22.50
C VAL A 295 -0.31 -25.68 23.59
N THR A 296 0.38 -25.04 24.54
CA THR A 296 -0.24 -24.41 25.72
C THR A 296 -1.11 -23.19 25.35
N SER A 297 -0.71 -22.43 24.34
CA SER A 297 -1.47 -21.27 23.89
C SER A 297 -2.59 -21.70 22.94
N ASN A 298 -3.84 -21.45 23.32
CA ASN A 298 -5.01 -21.74 22.47
C ASN A 298 -4.94 -21.05 21.11
N GLU A 299 -4.42 -19.82 21.06
CA GLU A 299 -4.28 -19.05 19.84
C GLU A 299 -3.29 -19.73 18.86
N ILE A 300 -2.12 -20.11 19.35
CA ILE A 300 -1.10 -20.80 18.55
C ILE A 300 -1.59 -22.19 18.15
N ARG A 301 -2.23 -22.90 19.08
CA ARG A 301 -2.82 -24.23 18.82
C ARG A 301 -3.78 -24.16 17.63
N ASN A 302 -4.72 -23.22 17.64
CA ASN A 302 -5.71 -23.06 16.58
C ASN A 302 -5.08 -22.74 15.22
N ILE A 303 -4.01 -21.95 15.20
CA ILE A 303 -3.27 -21.64 13.96
C ILE A 303 -2.60 -22.92 13.44
N VAL A 304 -1.90 -23.65 14.29
CA VAL A 304 -1.18 -24.89 13.92
C VAL A 304 -2.15 -25.97 13.44
N VAL A 305 -3.25 -26.20 14.16
CA VAL A 305 -4.29 -27.17 13.76
C VAL A 305 -4.83 -26.82 12.37
N ARG A 306 -5.20 -25.57 12.16
CA ARG A 306 -5.75 -25.14 10.86
C ARG A 306 -4.76 -25.32 9.71
N GLU A 307 -3.48 -25.00 9.92
CA GLU A 307 -2.46 -25.18 8.87
C GLU A 307 -2.24 -26.69 8.56
N LEU A 308 -2.24 -27.54 9.56
CA LEU A 308 -2.13 -28.99 9.36
C LEU A 308 -3.36 -29.58 8.66
N GLU A 309 -4.56 -29.10 9.02
CA GLU A 309 -5.83 -29.51 8.38
C GLU A 309 -5.89 -29.11 6.90
N LYS A 310 -5.32 -27.95 6.52
CA LYS A 310 -5.19 -27.55 5.11
C LYS A 310 -4.37 -28.56 4.30
N TRP A 311 -3.40 -29.20 4.91
CA TRP A 311 -2.59 -30.23 4.27
C TRP A 311 -3.20 -31.64 4.33
N GLY A 312 -4.42 -31.76 4.89
CA GLY A 312 -5.18 -33.01 4.97
C GLY A 312 -5.00 -33.80 6.28
N ALA A 313 -4.22 -33.30 7.25
CA ALA A 313 -4.02 -33.98 8.50
C ALA A 313 -5.29 -33.97 9.37
N ALA A 314 -5.57 -35.10 10.06
CA ALA A 314 -6.51 -35.13 11.16
C ALA A 314 -5.80 -34.70 12.46
N CYS A 315 -6.25 -33.58 13.09
CA CYS A 315 -5.60 -33.08 14.30
C CYS A 315 -6.35 -33.50 15.57
N ILE A 316 -5.60 -33.92 16.59
CA ILE A 316 -6.11 -34.21 17.93
C ILE A 316 -5.45 -33.28 18.92
N THR A 317 -6.25 -32.53 19.69
CA THR A 317 -5.75 -31.68 20.78
C THR A 317 -5.71 -32.45 22.11
N LEU A 318 -4.82 -32.06 23.01
CA LEU A 318 -4.68 -32.77 24.32
C LEU A 318 -5.94 -32.69 25.17
N ASP A 319 -6.71 -31.61 25.06
CA ASP A 319 -7.96 -31.41 25.80
C ASP A 319 -9.06 -32.41 25.37
N GLU A 320 -9.11 -32.77 24.09
CA GLU A 320 -10.06 -33.76 23.55
C GLU A 320 -9.72 -35.18 24.00
N ARG A 321 -8.43 -35.46 24.21
CA ARG A 321 -7.98 -36.76 24.68
C ARG A 321 -8.35 -37.02 26.15
N LEU A 322 -8.37 -35.96 26.98
CA LEU A 322 -8.80 -36.06 28.38
C LEU A 322 -10.33 -36.18 28.50
N ALA A 323 -11.10 -35.71 27.54
CA ALA A 323 -12.55 -35.81 27.49
C ALA A 323 -13.04 -37.17 26.95
N SER A 324 -12.17 -37.97 26.31
CA SER A 324 -12.48 -39.30 25.73
C SER A 324 -12.01 -40.48 26.58
N GLN A 325 -11.41 -40.25 27.76
CA GLN A 325 -11.12 -41.22 28.81
C GLN A 325 -12.15 -41.10 29.95
#